data_69310d6c2a404e00880df84c4223f704
#
_entry.id   69310d6c2a404e00880df84c4223f704
#
_cell.length_a   1.000
_cell.length_b   1.000
_cell.length_c   1.000
_cell.angle_alpha   90.00
_cell.angle_beta   90.00
_cell.angle_gamma   90.00
#
_symmetry.space_group_name_H-M   'P 1'
#
loop_
_entity.id
_entity.type
_entity.pdbx_description
1 polymer ?
#
loop_
_entity_poly.entity_id
_entity_poly.type
_entity_poly.pdbx_seq_one_letter_code
_entity_poly.pdbx_strand_id
1 'polypeptide(L)'
;MKNQFITVLVLSLLSSLILAQEDVQIIKPGAPGQSSEIIGEEQAIQIADSSYIKADVDFLQGMIMHHEQAVLMSSYVQSRTNSKNINDLAGRIDASQKDEIDFMQSWLGDRDEKTMGMMKMMKGMATDYQLEQLRGSVGVEFDRQFLQLMINHHDGAVEMVKDLRDYRGSAYDPVLNQFVSDLVNDQGVEIERMNLLLTGLSTDPRAGLSPGLYTAEEAILNLKLVATLKKPTGFYDPKNPEMKGSEDADSKDDDEVLTIEEASRKLRSPMLSFSNTDMAFKDNLLVAGSYHGFNIYELHVDGIPNLITSVVCPGGQGDVSVVGDILIMSVEETRGRVDCGLDGVGPDASPERFRGIRIFDISNIKRPKQVGAVQTCRGSHTHSVVAGPTADNKIIVYNSGTGRVREEDELDGCIGNIAGDTRTAYFSIDVIEIPINDPASSIIVSCPRVFADND
;
A
#
# COMPACT_ATOMS: atom_id res chain seq x y z
N MET A 1 -101.23 56.23 -24.08
CA MET A 1 -100.49 55.76 -22.97
C MET A 1 -99.78 54.53 -23.44
N LYS A 2 -98.61 54.66 -24.00
CA LYS A 2 -97.81 53.53 -24.54
C LYS A 2 -96.39 53.69 -23.99
N ASN A 3 -96.00 52.79 -23.12
CA ASN A 3 -94.61 52.69 -22.67
C ASN A 3 -93.84 51.87 -23.67
N GLN A 4 -92.80 52.44 -24.24
CA GLN A 4 -91.77 51.72 -25.01
C GLN A 4 -90.62 51.32 -24.08
N PHE A 5 -90.36 50.01 -24.01
CA PHE A 5 -89.19 49.51 -23.39
C PHE A 5 -88.05 49.48 -24.41
N ILE A 6 -87.03 50.19 -24.14
CA ILE A 6 -85.76 50.13 -24.90
C ILE A 6 -84.86 49.03 -24.26
N THR A 7 -84.65 47.97 -24.99
CA THR A 7 -83.75 46.94 -24.57
C THR A 7 -82.32 47.30 -25.05
N VAL A 8 -81.45 47.61 -24.11
CA VAL A 8 -79.98 47.82 -24.38
C VAL A 8 -79.31 46.51 -24.34
N LEU A 9 -78.77 46.06 -25.48
CA LEU A 9 -77.97 44.88 -25.65
C LEU A 9 -76.50 45.25 -25.27
N VAL A 10 -76.05 44.83 -24.10
CA VAL A 10 -74.63 44.96 -23.71
C VAL A 10 -73.85 43.72 -24.22
N LEU A 11 -73.08 43.93 -25.28
CA LEU A 11 -72.14 42.95 -25.81
C LEU A 11 -70.87 42.96 -24.92
N SER A 12 -70.76 42.04 -23.99
CA SER A 12 -69.51 41.83 -23.23
C SER A 12 -68.52 41.06 -24.09
N LEU A 13 -67.52 41.77 -24.61
CA LEU A 13 -66.27 41.16 -25.17
C LEU A 13 -65.45 40.59 -24.00
N LEU A 14 -65.58 39.31 -23.76
CA LEU A 14 -64.55 38.57 -22.95
C LEU A 14 -63.30 38.40 -23.81
N SER A 15 -62.31 39.25 -23.63
CA SER A 15 -61.00 39.08 -24.11
C SER A 15 -60.33 37.94 -23.24
N SER A 16 -60.28 36.72 -23.75
CA SER A 16 -59.49 35.67 -23.18
C SER A 16 -58.05 36.06 -23.34
N LEU A 17 -57.41 36.60 -22.29
CA LEU A 17 -55.97 36.64 -22.18
C LEU A 17 -55.46 35.15 -22.06
N ILE A 18 -55.09 34.59 -23.19
CA ILE A 18 -54.23 33.41 -23.20
C ILE A 18 -52.87 33.95 -22.70
N LEU A 19 -52.57 33.74 -21.42
CA LEU A 19 -51.22 33.80 -20.92
C LEU A 19 -50.47 32.70 -21.68
N ALA A 20 -49.71 33.08 -22.68
CA ALA A 20 -48.71 32.17 -23.26
C ALA A 20 -47.79 31.82 -22.10
N GLN A 21 -47.91 30.60 -21.60
CA GLN A 21 -46.93 30.03 -20.69
C GLN A 21 -45.64 30.01 -21.50
N GLU A 22 -44.66 30.82 -21.12
CA GLU A 22 -43.33 30.71 -21.73
C GLU A 22 -42.88 29.24 -21.58
N ASP A 23 -42.64 28.60 -22.72
CA ASP A 23 -42.13 27.24 -22.72
C ASP A 23 -40.81 27.20 -21.90
N VAL A 24 -40.85 26.46 -20.82
CA VAL A 24 -39.69 26.30 -19.97
C VAL A 24 -38.62 25.59 -20.80
N GLN A 25 -37.46 26.26 -20.98
CA GLN A 25 -36.37 25.73 -21.75
C GLN A 25 -35.69 24.57 -20.97
N ILE A 26 -35.49 23.47 -21.61
CA ILE A 26 -34.69 22.33 -21.09
C ILE A 26 -33.26 22.55 -21.52
N ILE A 27 -32.34 22.64 -20.57
CA ILE A 27 -30.94 22.98 -20.80
C ILE A 27 -30.05 21.79 -20.44
N LYS A 28 -29.22 21.37 -21.38
CA LYS A 28 -28.13 20.44 -21.15
C LYS A 28 -26.84 21.23 -20.94
N PRO A 29 -26.24 21.21 -19.75
CA PRO A 29 -24.97 21.88 -19.48
C PRO A 29 -23.83 21.33 -20.36
N GLY A 30 -22.97 22.21 -20.86
CA GLY A 30 -21.71 21.83 -21.44
C GLY A 30 -20.68 21.40 -20.40
N ALA A 31 -19.51 20.93 -20.84
CA ALA A 31 -18.37 20.70 -19.96
C ALA A 31 -17.94 22.03 -19.28
N PRO A 32 -17.19 21.99 -18.17
CA PRO A 32 -16.70 23.20 -17.51
C PRO A 32 -16.05 24.18 -18.50
N GLY A 33 -16.59 25.41 -18.56
CA GLY A 33 -16.16 26.45 -19.51
C GLY A 33 -16.77 26.37 -20.92
N GLN A 34 -17.67 25.41 -21.20
CA GLN A 34 -18.41 25.29 -22.44
C GLN A 34 -19.84 25.83 -22.30
N SER A 35 -20.42 26.28 -23.43
CA SER A 35 -21.79 26.76 -23.45
C SER A 35 -22.77 25.62 -23.25
N SER A 36 -23.90 25.92 -22.55
CA SER A 36 -25.04 25.01 -22.45
C SER A 36 -25.82 24.96 -23.77
N GLU A 37 -26.43 23.81 -24.02
CA GLU A 37 -27.29 23.53 -25.19
C GLU A 37 -28.77 23.50 -24.75
N ILE A 38 -29.66 24.11 -25.54
CA ILE A 38 -31.11 23.96 -25.38
C ILE A 38 -31.50 22.69 -26.12
N ILE A 39 -32.13 21.76 -25.43
CA ILE A 39 -32.56 20.45 -25.97
C ILE A 39 -34.09 20.38 -26.00
N GLY A 40 -34.62 19.55 -26.90
CA GLY A 40 -36.04 19.26 -26.99
C GLY A 40 -36.48 18.24 -25.90
N GLU A 41 -37.79 18.16 -25.66
CA GLU A 41 -38.40 17.26 -24.68
C GLU A 41 -38.03 15.77 -24.96
N GLU A 42 -38.14 15.34 -26.23
CA GLU A 42 -37.75 13.99 -26.64
C GLU A 42 -36.28 13.66 -26.30
N GLN A 43 -35.38 14.60 -26.57
CA GLN A 43 -33.96 14.45 -26.27
C GLN A 43 -33.69 14.47 -24.76
N ALA A 44 -34.45 15.29 -24.01
CA ALA A 44 -34.35 15.30 -22.55
C ALA A 44 -34.84 14.00 -21.94
N ILE A 45 -35.92 13.43 -22.44
CA ILE A 45 -36.42 12.10 -22.03
C ILE A 45 -35.39 11.02 -22.30
N GLN A 46 -34.75 11.01 -23.49
CA GLN A 46 -33.69 10.06 -23.79
C GLN A 46 -32.44 10.18 -22.90
N ILE A 47 -32.10 11.41 -22.51
CA ILE A 47 -30.95 11.62 -21.59
C ILE A 47 -31.33 11.23 -20.16
N ALA A 48 -32.57 11.51 -19.76
CA ALA A 48 -33.07 11.18 -18.42
C ALA A 48 -33.53 9.71 -18.30
N ASP A 49 -33.70 9.03 -19.43
CA ASP A 49 -34.06 7.62 -19.44
C ASP A 49 -32.94 6.80 -18.76
N SER A 50 -33.24 6.27 -17.59
CA SER A 50 -32.39 5.34 -16.85
C SER A 50 -32.45 3.95 -17.50
N SER A 51 -32.20 3.92 -18.82
CA SER A 51 -32.20 2.68 -19.58
C SER A 51 -31.09 1.75 -19.11
N TYR A 52 -31.38 0.50 -19.02
CA TYR A 52 -30.42 -0.56 -18.77
C TYR A 52 -29.86 -1.09 -20.08
N ILE A 53 -28.72 -1.75 -19.99
CA ILE A 53 -28.08 -2.42 -21.12
C ILE A 53 -28.08 -3.93 -20.92
N LYS A 54 -27.81 -4.65 -22.01
CA LYS A 54 -27.73 -6.12 -21.95
C LYS A 54 -26.74 -6.64 -20.89
N ALA A 55 -25.66 -5.94 -20.63
CA ALA A 55 -24.70 -6.32 -19.58
C ALA A 55 -25.32 -6.30 -18.18
N ASP A 56 -26.26 -5.40 -17.91
CA ASP A 56 -26.98 -5.34 -16.64
C ASP A 56 -27.89 -6.57 -16.47
N VAL A 57 -28.61 -6.94 -17.53
CA VAL A 57 -29.45 -8.15 -17.55
C VAL A 57 -28.62 -9.41 -17.36
N ASP A 58 -27.52 -9.55 -18.13
CA ASP A 58 -26.63 -10.71 -18.05
C ASP A 58 -25.99 -10.82 -16.65
N PHE A 59 -25.63 -9.69 -16.05
CA PHE A 59 -25.10 -9.63 -14.69
C PHE A 59 -26.13 -10.11 -13.66
N LEU A 60 -27.35 -9.59 -13.68
CA LEU A 60 -28.39 -9.97 -12.73
C LEU A 60 -28.78 -11.44 -12.86
N GLN A 61 -28.96 -11.92 -14.11
CA GLN A 61 -29.22 -13.33 -14.36
C GLN A 61 -28.10 -14.24 -13.83
N GLY A 62 -26.85 -13.83 -14.02
CA GLY A 62 -25.70 -14.53 -13.49
C GLY A 62 -25.66 -14.49 -11.96
N MET A 63 -25.91 -13.32 -11.37
CA MET A 63 -25.84 -13.11 -9.93
C MET A 63 -26.96 -13.86 -9.18
N ILE A 64 -28.15 -14.03 -9.77
CA ILE A 64 -29.20 -14.90 -9.22
C ILE A 64 -28.67 -16.33 -9.04
N MET A 65 -28.11 -16.92 -10.10
CA MET A 65 -27.58 -18.30 -10.03
C MET A 65 -26.37 -18.39 -9.06
N HIS A 66 -25.57 -17.32 -8.97
CA HIS A 66 -24.46 -17.22 -8.03
C HIS A 66 -24.99 -17.25 -6.60
N HIS A 67 -25.98 -16.44 -6.25
CA HIS A 67 -26.57 -16.36 -4.92
C HIS A 67 -27.31 -17.65 -4.53
N GLU A 68 -27.97 -18.30 -5.47
CA GLU A 68 -28.58 -19.61 -5.23
C GLU A 68 -27.57 -20.65 -4.73
N GLN A 69 -26.31 -20.57 -5.19
CA GLN A 69 -25.26 -21.46 -4.66
C GLN A 69 -24.88 -21.13 -3.22
N ALA A 70 -24.83 -19.84 -2.83
CA ALA A 70 -24.60 -19.45 -1.44
C ALA A 70 -25.71 -19.94 -0.51
N VAL A 71 -26.98 -19.80 -0.93
CA VAL A 71 -28.14 -20.35 -0.23
C VAL A 71 -28.03 -21.86 -0.09
N LEU A 72 -27.63 -22.57 -1.17
CA LEU A 72 -27.40 -24.02 -1.14
C LEU A 72 -26.32 -24.41 -0.12
N MET A 73 -25.16 -23.76 -0.14
CA MET A 73 -24.08 -24.02 0.82
C MET A 73 -24.52 -23.74 2.26
N SER A 74 -25.25 -22.65 2.48
CA SER A 74 -25.81 -22.28 3.79
C SER A 74 -26.80 -23.31 4.32
N SER A 75 -27.58 -23.94 3.44
CA SER A 75 -28.53 -24.97 3.81
C SER A 75 -27.93 -26.26 4.42
N TYR A 76 -26.64 -26.50 4.16
CA TYR A 76 -25.93 -27.66 4.74
C TYR A 76 -25.55 -27.45 6.20
N VAL A 77 -25.37 -26.19 6.66
CA VAL A 77 -24.74 -25.82 7.93
C VAL A 77 -25.41 -26.49 9.13
N GLN A 78 -26.72 -26.36 9.25
CA GLN A 78 -27.47 -26.83 10.43
C GLN A 78 -27.29 -28.33 10.74
N SER A 79 -27.03 -29.14 9.70
CA SER A 79 -26.85 -30.59 9.85
C SER A 79 -25.39 -31.03 9.95
N ARG A 80 -24.43 -30.09 9.82
CA ARG A 80 -23.00 -30.40 9.67
C ARG A 80 -22.14 -29.88 10.80
N THR A 81 -22.58 -28.83 11.53
CA THR A 81 -21.82 -28.23 12.61
C THR A 81 -22.72 -27.81 13.79
N ASN A 82 -22.14 -27.87 14.99
CA ASN A 82 -22.74 -27.31 16.20
C ASN A 82 -22.19 -25.92 16.53
N SER A 83 -21.31 -25.36 15.71
CA SER A 83 -20.76 -24.03 15.90
C SER A 83 -21.86 -22.97 15.80
N LYS A 84 -22.17 -22.30 16.91
CA LYS A 84 -23.16 -21.24 16.94
C LYS A 84 -22.81 -20.12 15.98
N ASN A 85 -21.52 -19.74 15.92
CA ASN A 85 -21.05 -18.65 15.07
C ASN A 85 -21.25 -18.94 13.58
N ILE A 86 -21.01 -20.21 13.16
CA ILE A 86 -21.21 -20.64 11.77
C ILE A 86 -22.70 -20.73 11.44
N ASN A 87 -23.52 -21.21 12.37
CA ASN A 87 -24.97 -21.25 12.19
C ASN A 87 -25.56 -19.82 12.06
N ASP A 88 -25.15 -18.90 12.94
CA ASP A 88 -25.60 -17.50 12.90
C ASP A 88 -25.14 -16.78 11.60
N LEU A 89 -23.93 -17.08 11.14
CA LEU A 89 -23.41 -16.54 9.87
C LEU A 89 -24.23 -17.07 8.69
N ALA A 90 -24.38 -18.38 8.58
CA ALA A 90 -25.13 -19.01 7.50
C ALA A 90 -26.59 -18.55 7.44
N GLY A 91 -27.21 -18.34 8.62
CA GLY A 91 -28.57 -17.80 8.69
C GLY A 91 -28.68 -16.35 8.16
N ARG A 92 -27.65 -15.50 8.39
CA ARG A 92 -27.61 -14.14 7.81
C ARG A 92 -27.41 -14.19 6.30
N ILE A 93 -26.43 -14.99 5.83
CA ILE A 93 -26.17 -15.16 4.41
C ILE A 93 -27.41 -15.68 3.68
N ASP A 94 -28.06 -16.70 4.22
CA ASP A 94 -29.29 -17.29 3.63
C ASP A 94 -30.38 -16.23 3.48
N ALA A 95 -30.60 -15.39 4.50
CA ALA A 95 -31.61 -14.35 4.45
C ALA A 95 -31.25 -13.23 3.47
N SER A 96 -30.03 -12.67 3.58
CA SER A 96 -29.56 -11.59 2.70
C SER A 96 -29.57 -12.02 1.24
N GLN A 97 -29.01 -13.19 0.93
CA GLN A 97 -28.91 -13.68 -0.45
C GLN A 97 -30.30 -13.95 -1.08
N LYS A 98 -31.28 -14.37 -0.28
CA LYS A 98 -32.66 -14.53 -0.77
C LYS A 98 -33.32 -13.19 -1.06
N ASP A 99 -33.16 -12.20 -0.17
CA ASP A 99 -33.69 -10.87 -0.39
C ASP A 99 -33.08 -10.22 -1.66
N GLU A 100 -31.78 -10.45 -1.89
CA GLU A 100 -31.09 -9.99 -3.10
C GLU A 100 -31.56 -10.72 -4.37
N ILE A 101 -31.80 -12.04 -4.29
CA ILE A 101 -32.43 -12.82 -5.39
C ILE A 101 -33.81 -12.24 -5.72
N ASP A 102 -34.66 -12.02 -4.73
CA ASP A 102 -36.00 -11.48 -4.91
C ASP A 102 -35.95 -10.09 -5.57
N PHE A 103 -35.03 -9.23 -5.13
CA PHE A 103 -34.78 -7.92 -5.76
C PHE A 103 -34.41 -8.07 -7.24
N MET A 104 -33.40 -8.91 -7.55
CA MET A 104 -32.94 -9.10 -8.93
C MET A 104 -34.03 -9.66 -9.84
N GLN A 105 -34.82 -10.64 -9.35
CA GLN A 105 -35.96 -11.18 -10.08
C GLN A 105 -37.05 -10.12 -10.33
N SER A 106 -37.36 -9.29 -9.33
CA SER A 106 -38.32 -8.22 -9.47
C SER A 106 -37.83 -7.17 -10.47
N TRP A 107 -36.58 -6.73 -10.38
CA TRP A 107 -36.00 -5.78 -11.30
C TRP A 107 -36.05 -6.23 -12.76
N LEU A 108 -35.73 -7.51 -13.02
CA LEU A 108 -35.81 -8.13 -14.35
C LEU A 108 -37.28 -8.26 -14.81
N GLY A 109 -38.19 -8.72 -13.92
CA GLY A 109 -39.58 -8.86 -14.21
C GLY A 109 -40.28 -7.54 -14.57
N ASP A 110 -39.97 -6.48 -13.88
CA ASP A 110 -40.50 -5.12 -14.16
C ASP A 110 -40.11 -4.60 -15.57
N ARG A 111 -39.14 -5.24 -16.20
CA ARG A 111 -38.61 -4.90 -17.53
C ARG A 111 -38.88 -5.95 -18.60
N ASP A 112 -39.77 -6.92 -18.31
CA ASP A 112 -40.07 -8.05 -19.17
C ASP A 112 -38.85 -8.91 -19.55
N GLU A 113 -37.78 -8.83 -18.76
CA GLU A 113 -36.57 -9.63 -18.95
C GLU A 113 -36.67 -10.98 -18.25
N LYS A 114 -36.00 -11.99 -18.83
CA LYS A 114 -35.98 -13.32 -18.23
C LYS A 114 -35.13 -13.32 -16.97
N THR A 115 -35.54 -14.06 -15.96
CA THR A 115 -34.80 -14.24 -14.71
C THR A 115 -33.69 -15.28 -14.80
N MET A 116 -33.70 -16.13 -15.85
CA MET A 116 -32.68 -17.18 -16.07
C MET A 116 -31.87 -16.85 -17.32
N GLY A 117 -30.55 -16.80 -17.18
CA GLY A 117 -29.56 -16.69 -18.25
C GLY A 117 -29.03 -18.04 -18.73
N MET A 118 -28.02 -18.04 -19.59
CA MET A 118 -27.27 -19.23 -19.95
C MET A 118 -26.43 -19.70 -18.75
N MET A 119 -26.53 -20.97 -18.38
CA MET A 119 -25.71 -21.58 -17.34
C MET A 119 -24.23 -21.46 -17.73
N LYS A 120 -23.52 -20.63 -17.00
CA LYS A 120 -22.08 -20.46 -17.10
C LYS A 120 -21.50 -20.44 -15.67
N MET A 121 -20.39 -21.16 -15.46
CA MET A 121 -19.69 -21.08 -14.20
C MET A 121 -19.15 -19.65 -14.04
N MET A 122 -19.55 -18.99 -12.96
CA MET A 122 -19.16 -17.61 -12.67
C MET A 122 -18.00 -17.57 -11.68
N LYS A 123 -17.38 -16.39 -11.57
CA LYS A 123 -16.25 -16.18 -10.65
C LYS A 123 -16.63 -16.56 -9.23
N GLY A 124 -15.73 -17.22 -8.54
CA GLY A 124 -15.90 -17.59 -7.13
C GLY A 124 -16.84 -18.76 -6.84
N MET A 125 -17.62 -19.23 -7.81
CA MET A 125 -18.50 -20.37 -7.59
C MET A 125 -17.73 -21.64 -7.25
N ALA A 126 -18.24 -22.37 -6.27
CA ALA A 126 -17.74 -23.70 -5.94
C ALA A 126 -18.10 -24.69 -7.06
N THR A 127 -17.16 -25.57 -7.40
CA THR A 127 -17.38 -26.66 -8.33
C THR A 127 -18.28 -27.78 -7.70
N ASP A 128 -18.90 -28.61 -8.53
CA ASP A 128 -19.69 -29.74 -8.03
C ASP A 128 -18.87 -30.65 -7.10
N TYR A 129 -17.60 -30.85 -7.41
CA TYR A 129 -16.67 -31.61 -6.56
C TYR A 129 -16.49 -30.94 -5.18
N GLN A 130 -16.30 -29.63 -5.13
CA GLN A 130 -16.16 -28.89 -3.87
C GLN A 130 -17.47 -28.93 -3.05
N LEU A 131 -18.62 -28.78 -3.70
CA LEU A 131 -19.92 -28.90 -3.03
C LEU A 131 -20.12 -30.30 -2.44
N GLU A 132 -19.71 -31.32 -3.15
CA GLU A 132 -19.81 -32.73 -2.66
C GLU A 132 -18.86 -32.95 -1.47
N GLN A 133 -17.64 -32.40 -1.50
CA GLN A 133 -16.72 -32.45 -0.37
C GLN A 133 -17.30 -31.71 0.84
N LEU A 134 -17.83 -30.51 0.65
CA LEU A 134 -18.49 -29.73 1.70
C LEU A 134 -19.66 -30.53 2.30
N ARG A 135 -20.51 -31.08 1.46
CA ARG A 135 -21.66 -31.87 1.89
C ARG A 135 -21.26 -33.13 2.66
N GLY A 136 -20.11 -33.73 2.35
CA GLY A 136 -19.59 -34.93 3.01
C GLY A 136 -18.85 -34.64 4.33
N SER A 137 -18.43 -33.43 4.59
CA SER A 137 -17.67 -33.03 5.79
C SER A 137 -18.58 -32.69 6.98
N VAL A 138 -18.04 -32.72 8.20
CA VAL A 138 -18.75 -32.37 9.45
C VAL A 138 -17.81 -31.70 10.45
N GLY A 139 -18.36 -30.96 11.41
CA GLY A 139 -17.62 -30.29 12.49
C GLY A 139 -16.64 -29.23 11.98
N VAL A 140 -15.47 -29.13 12.59
CA VAL A 140 -14.48 -28.11 12.28
C VAL A 140 -14.00 -28.18 10.82
N GLU A 141 -13.95 -29.37 10.22
CA GLU A 141 -13.55 -29.52 8.83
C GLU A 141 -14.62 -28.94 7.88
N PHE A 142 -15.91 -29.20 8.19
CA PHE A 142 -17.01 -28.54 7.50
C PHE A 142 -16.93 -27.03 7.65
N ASP A 143 -16.73 -26.52 8.87
CA ASP A 143 -16.65 -25.09 9.16
C ASP A 143 -15.56 -24.41 8.32
N ARG A 144 -14.38 -25.04 8.24
CA ARG A 144 -13.26 -24.52 7.44
C ARG A 144 -13.60 -24.48 5.94
N GLN A 145 -14.11 -25.59 5.41
CA GLN A 145 -14.45 -25.67 3.99
C GLN A 145 -15.58 -24.68 3.62
N PHE A 146 -16.62 -24.60 4.47
CA PHE A 146 -17.73 -23.66 4.29
C PHE A 146 -17.22 -22.21 4.23
N LEU A 147 -16.40 -21.79 5.19
CA LEU A 147 -15.86 -20.44 5.23
C LEU A 147 -14.98 -20.15 4.01
N GLN A 148 -14.09 -21.07 3.64
CA GLN A 148 -13.20 -20.87 2.48
C GLN A 148 -13.98 -20.77 1.16
N LEU A 149 -14.96 -21.63 0.96
CA LEU A 149 -15.79 -21.62 -0.25
C LEU A 149 -16.66 -20.37 -0.30
N MET A 150 -17.23 -19.97 0.84
CA MET A 150 -18.10 -18.79 0.91
C MET A 150 -17.31 -17.48 0.76
N ILE A 151 -16.08 -17.39 1.29
CA ILE A 151 -15.18 -16.25 1.05
C ILE A 151 -14.88 -16.13 -0.44
N ASN A 152 -14.46 -17.21 -1.09
CA ASN A 152 -14.18 -17.20 -2.53
C ASN A 152 -15.42 -16.83 -3.36
N HIS A 153 -16.58 -17.29 -2.92
CA HIS A 153 -17.85 -17.00 -3.56
C HIS A 153 -18.17 -15.52 -3.48
N HIS A 154 -18.05 -14.90 -2.31
CA HIS A 154 -18.27 -13.47 -2.10
C HIS A 154 -17.26 -12.61 -2.86
N ASP A 155 -15.98 -12.96 -2.84
CA ASP A 155 -14.96 -12.31 -3.66
C ASP A 155 -15.31 -12.35 -5.15
N GLY A 156 -15.85 -13.49 -5.61
CA GLY A 156 -16.33 -13.65 -6.98
C GLY A 156 -17.47 -12.68 -7.32
N ALA A 157 -18.42 -12.48 -6.41
CA ALA A 157 -19.52 -11.52 -6.59
C ALA A 157 -18.99 -10.08 -6.72
N VAL A 158 -18.06 -9.69 -5.86
CA VAL A 158 -17.40 -8.37 -5.94
C VAL A 158 -16.66 -8.19 -7.27
N GLU A 159 -15.95 -9.21 -7.73
CA GLU A 159 -15.30 -9.17 -9.05
C GLU A 159 -16.30 -9.10 -10.21
N MET A 160 -17.47 -9.76 -10.11
CA MET A 160 -18.53 -9.67 -11.12
C MET A 160 -19.09 -8.24 -11.20
N VAL A 161 -19.26 -7.55 -10.07
CA VAL A 161 -19.66 -6.13 -10.06
C VAL A 161 -18.59 -5.24 -10.70
N LYS A 162 -17.31 -5.52 -10.43
CA LYS A 162 -16.21 -4.81 -11.09
C LYS A 162 -16.25 -4.99 -12.61
N ASP A 163 -16.42 -6.23 -13.07
CA ASP A 163 -16.55 -6.52 -14.51
C ASP A 163 -17.77 -5.80 -15.12
N LEU A 164 -18.91 -5.76 -14.42
CA LEU A 164 -20.07 -5.01 -14.87
C LEU A 164 -19.72 -3.53 -15.07
N ARG A 165 -19.05 -2.92 -14.11
CA ARG A 165 -18.68 -1.49 -14.17
C ARG A 165 -17.67 -1.14 -15.27
N ASP A 166 -16.98 -2.12 -15.84
CA ASP A 166 -16.09 -1.93 -16.99
C ASP A 166 -16.89 -1.74 -18.31
N TYR A 167 -18.19 -2.10 -18.34
CA TYR A 167 -19.04 -1.85 -19.49
C TYR A 167 -19.57 -0.40 -19.47
N ARG A 168 -19.33 0.31 -20.54
CA ARG A 168 -19.81 1.69 -20.67
C ARG A 168 -21.33 1.73 -20.69
N GLY A 169 -21.94 2.46 -19.75
CA GLY A 169 -23.38 2.61 -19.61
C GLY A 169 -24.03 1.55 -18.73
N SER A 170 -23.27 0.62 -18.14
CA SER A 170 -23.80 -0.32 -17.15
C SER A 170 -24.16 0.36 -15.84
N ALA A 171 -25.09 -0.25 -15.13
CA ALA A 171 -25.60 0.24 -13.84
C ALA A 171 -25.96 1.75 -13.87
N TYR A 172 -26.47 2.21 -15.01
CA TYR A 172 -26.92 3.61 -15.16
C TYR A 172 -28.29 3.82 -14.48
N ASP A 173 -29.12 2.77 -14.40
CA ASP A 173 -30.34 2.79 -13.61
C ASP A 173 -30.02 3.05 -12.13
N PRO A 174 -30.59 4.10 -11.50
CA PRO A 174 -30.23 4.50 -10.12
C PRO A 174 -30.48 3.39 -9.09
N VAL A 175 -31.52 2.58 -9.29
CA VAL A 175 -31.89 1.49 -8.38
C VAL A 175 -30.88 0.35 -8.50
N LEU A 176 -30.52 0.00 -9.73
CA LEU A 176 -29.47 -1.00 -9.97
C LEU A 176 -28.10 -0.50 -9.46
N ASN A 177 -27.79 0.78 -9.67
CA ASN A 177 -26.51 1.37 -9.18
C ASN A 177 -26.40 1.26 -7.66
N GLN A 178 -27.50 1.59 -6.94
CA GLN A 178 -27.55 1.45 -5.50
C GLN A 178 -27.36 -0.01 -5.09
N PHE A 179 -28.11 -0.94 -5.70
CA PHE A 179 -28.02 -2.35 -5.42
C PHE A 179 -26.60 -2.91 -5.59
N VAL A 180 -25.92 -2.65 -6.71
CA VAL A 180 -24.54 -3.16 -6.91
C VAL A 180 -23.53 -2.52 -5.96
N SER A 181 -23.80 -1.31 -5.45
CA SER A 181 -22.96 -0.65 -4.47
C SER A 181 -23.15 -1.25 -3.08
N ASP A 182 -24.38 -1.50 -2.69
CA ASP A 182 -24.72 -2.16 -1.42
C ASP A 182 -24.19 -3.60 -1.41
N LEU A 183 -24.34 -4.33 -2.52
CA LEU A 183 -23.82 -5.69 -2.68
C LEU A 183 -22.32 -5.75 -2.40
N VAL A 184 -21.52 -4.83 -2.97
CA VAL A 184 -20.06 -4.80 -2.73
C VAL A 184 -19.74 -4.55 -1.26
N ASN A 185 -20.48 -3.63 -0.62
CA ASN A 185 -20.25 -3.31 0.80
C ASN A 185 -20.64 -4.49 1.71
N ASP A 186 -21.80 -5.09 1.49
CA ASP A 186 -22.30 -6.18 2.31
C ASP A 186 -21.44 -7.43 2.15
N GLN A 187 -21.09 -7.80 0.92
CA GLN A 187 -20.17 -8.91 0.64
C GLN A 187 -18.79 -8.67 1.31
N GLY A 188 -18.27 -7.44 1.26
CA GLY A 188 -17.02 -7.07 1.92
C GLY A 188 -17.06 -7.30 3.44
N VAL A 189 -18.12 -6.84 4.10
CA VAL A 189 -18.31 -7.04 5.56
C VAL A 189 -18.45 -8.53 5.90
N GLU A 190 -19.11 -9.30 5.07
CA GLU A 190 -19.26 -10.75 5.28
C GLU A 190 -17.93 -11.49 5.10
N ILE A 191 -17.12 -11.12 4.10
CA ILE A 191 -15.76 -11.64 3.90
C ILE A 191 -14.90 -11.40 5.15
N GLU A 192 -14.92 -10.19 5.71
CA GLU A 192 -14.18 -9.88 6.93
C GLU A 192 -14.61 -10.78 8.12
N ARG A 193 -15.93 -10.93 8.31
CA ARG A 193 -16.46 -11.80 9.36
C ARG A 193 -16.06 -13.26 9.17
N MET A 194 -16.13 -13.76 7.95
CA MET A 194 -15.73 -15.14 7.61
C MET A 194 -14.23 -15.36 7.84
N ASN A 195 -13.40 -14.41 7.47
CA ASN A 195 -11.95 -14.46 7.72
C ASN A 195 -11.63 -14.52 9.21
N LEU A 196 -12.33 -13.73 10.04
CA LEU A 196 -12.17 -13.80 11.50
C LEU A 196 -12.55 -15.17 12.07
N LEU A 197 -13.67 -15.76 11.60
CA LEU A 197 -14.08 -17.09 12.01
C LEU A 197 -13.10 -18.16 11.54
N LEU A 198 -12.65 -18.09 10.29
CA LEU A 198 -11.67 -19.02 9.71
C LEU A 198 -10.34 -18.97 10.46
N THR A 199 -9.91 -17.77 10.83
CA THR A 199 -8.71 -17.54 11.66
C THR A 199 -8.87 -18.22 13.02
N GLY A 200 -10.05 -18.14 13.64
CA GLY A 200 -10.35 -18.80 14.91
C GLY A 200 -10.35 -20.34 14.86
N LEU A 201 -10.46 -20.95 13.67
CA LEU A 201 -10.34 -22.39 13.47
C LEU A 201 -8.89 -22.86 13.26
N SER A 202 -7.94 -21.95 13.13
CA SER A 202 -6.54 -22.28 12.94
C SER A 202 -5.92 -22.77 14.27
N THR A 203 -5.10 -23.82 14.19
CA THR A 203 -4.23 -24.24 15.31
C THR A 203 -2.90 -23.49 15.34
N ASP A 204 -2.64 -22.65 14.35
CA ASP A 204 -1.43 -21.81 14.30
C ASP A 204 -1.55 -20.69 15.35
N PRO A 205 -0.63 -20.61 16.31
CA PRO A 205 -0.69 -19.58 17.36
C PRO A 205 -0.55 -18.15 16.82
N ARG A 206 -0.16 -17.98 15.56
CA ARG A 206 -0.06 -16.66 14.88
C ARG A 206 -1.41 -16.23 14.31
N ALA A 207 -2.32 -17.18 14.07
CA ALA A 207 -3.65 -16.86 13.58
C ALA A 207 -4.46 -16.18 14.70
N GLY A 208 -5.13 -15.11 14.40
CA GLY A 208 -5.95 -14.38 15.37
C GLY A 208 -5.21 -13.37 16.25
N LEU A 209 -3.91 -13.16 16.01
CA LEU A 209 -3.19 -12.08 16.68
C LEU A 209 -3.76 -10.72 16.29
N SER A 210 -4.02 -9.89 17.29
CA SER A 210 -4.50 -8.53 17.09
C SER A 210 -3.39 -7.65 16.51
N PRO A 211 -3.68 -6.85 15.48
CA PRO A 211 -2.73 -5.89 14.93
C PRO A 211 -2.53 -4.71 15.87
N GLY A 212 -1.41 -4.03 15.74
CA GLY A 212 -1.15 -2.79 16.47
C GLY A 212 0.28 -2.32 16.27
N LEU A 213 0.48 -1.00 16.14
CA LEU A 213 1.81 -0.44 15.93
C LEU A 213 2.76 -0.73 17.11
N TYR A 214 2.23 -0.65 18.34
CA TYR A 214 2.98 -0.92 19.58
C TYR A 214 2.27 -1.89 20.52
N THR A 215 1.12 -2.39 20.10
CA THR A 215 0.23 -3.23 20.91
C THR A 215 -0.18 -4.50 20.19
N ALA A 216 0.51 -4.84 19.08
CA ALA A 216 0.29 -6.11 18.40
C ALA A 216 0.51 -7.27 19.38
N GLU A 217 -0.38 -8.25 19.32
CA GLU A 217 -0.22 -9.49 20.08
C GLU A 217 0.91 -10.34 19.54
N GLU A 218 1.42 -11.27 20.35
CA GLU A 218 2.64 -12.01 20.08
C GLU A 218 2.40 -13.53 20.07
N ALA A 219 3.05 -14.22 19.12
CA ALA A 219 3.20 -15.66 19.15
C ALA A 219 4.69 -16.00 19.28
N ILE A 220 5.09 -16.57 20.41
CA ILE A 220 6.49 -16.85 20.74
C ILE A 220 6.66 -18.33 21.08
N LEU A 221 7.68 -18.96 20.51
CA LEU A 221 8.08 -20.34 20.81
C LEU A 221 9.58 -20.38 21.13
N ASN A 222 9.94 -20.89 22.33
CA ASN A 222 11.31 -21.02 22.82
C ASN A 222 12.12 -19.72 22.94
N LEU A 223 11.45 -18.57 22.90
CA LEU A 223 12.00 -17.23 23.10
C LEU A 223 11.21 -16.50 24.16
N LYS A 224 11.73 -15.39 24.64
CA LYS A 224 11.03 -14.44 25.48
C LYS A 224 11.29 -13.04 24.96
N LEU A 225 10.25 -12.28 24.70
CA LEU A 225 10.41 -10.85 24.43
C LEU A 225 10.88 -10.15 25.72
N VAL A 226 12.06 -9.56 25.70
CA VAL A 226 12.64 -8.86 26.84
C VAL A 226 12.20 -7.40 26.87
N ALA A 227 12.28 -6.73 25.73
CA ALA A 227 11.86 -5.35 25.59
C ALA A 227 11.51 -5.01 24.13
N THR A 228 10.63 -4.04 23.98
CA THR A 228 10.35 -3.36 22.70
C THR A 228 10.66 -1.88 22.86
N LEU A 229 11.62 -1.38 22.08
CA LEU A 229 12.00 0.01 22.11
C LEU A 229 11.36 0.75 20.93
N LYS A 230 10.81 1.93 21.23
CA LYS A 230 10.32 2.83 20.20
C LYS A 230 11.49 3.45 19.44
N LYS A 231 11.22 3.86 18.20
CA LYS A 231 12.14 4.63 17.38
C LYS A 231 12.68 5.83 18.16
N PRO A 232 13.99 6.08 18.16
CA PRO A 232 14.58 7.23 18.87
C PRO A 232 14.11 8.56 18.30
N THR A 233 13.87 9.54 19.18
CA THR A 233 13.37 10.89 18.82
C THR A 233 14.19 11.61 17.75
N GLY A 234 15.50 11.36 17.65
CA GLY A 234 16.35 11.94 16.61
C GLY A 234 16.01 11.52 15.18
N PHE A 235 15.15 10.51 14.99
CA PHE A 235 14.82 9.93 13.68
C PHE A 235 13.37 10.16 13.25
N TYR A 236 12.56 10.83 14.06
CA TYR A 236 11.19 11.23 13.72
C TYR A 236 10.76 12.41 14.60
N ASP A 237 9.72 13.12 14.15
CA ASP A 237 9.07 14.15 14.96
C ASP A 237 8.00 13.51 15.86
N PRO A 238 8.16 13.51 17.20
CA PRO A 238 7.18 12.95 18.10
C PRO A 238 5.84 13.71 18.10
N LYS A 239 5.79 14.94 17.57
CA LYS A 239 4.57 15.73 17.41
C LYS A 239 3.86 15.42 16.09
N ASN A 240 4.58 14.91 15.11
CA ASN A 240 4.06 14.43 13.84
C ASN A 240 4.60 13.02 13.54
N PRO A 241 4.19 11.99 14.28
CA PRO A 241 4.76 10.65 14.20
C PRO A 241 4.50 9.98 12.85
N GLU A 242 3.46 10.38 12.14
CA GLU A 242 3.11 9.85 10.83
C GLU A 242 3.86 10.57 9.70
N MET A 243 4.60 11.64 10.01
CA MET A 243 5.32 12.45 9.04
C MET A 243 4.40 12.96 7.90
N LYS A 244 3.11 13.13 8.20
CA LYS A 244 2.17 13.76 7.25
C LYS A 244 2.64 15.18 7.00
N GLY A 245 2.66 15.59 5.73
CA GLY A 245 2.88 16.98 5.36
C GLY A 245 1.89 17.88 6.14
N SER A 246 2.24 19.11 6.42
CA SER A 246 1.26 20.05 6.95
C SER A 246 0.11 20.16 5.95
N GLU A 247 -1.15 20.24 6.45
CA GLU A 247 -2.33 20.43 5.59
C GLU A 247 -2.20 21.70 4.70
N ASP A 248 -1.32 22.61 5.07
CA ASP A 248 -0.94 23.78 4.26
C ASP A 248 -0.11 23.44 3.00
N ALA A 249 0.39 22.21 2.87
CA ALA A 249 1.14 21.79 1.67
C ALA A 249 0.22 21.48 0.47
N ASP A 250 -1.07 21.20 0.71
CA ASP A 250 -2.07 20.93 -0.35
C ASP A 250 -2.73 22.22 -0.89
N SER A 251 -2.46 23.39 -0.26
CA SER A 251 -3.10 24.67 -0.60
C SER A 251 -2.23 25.60 -1.45
N LYS A 252 -1.03 25.17 -1.84
CA LYS A 252 -0.18 25.96 -2.73
C LYS A 252 -0.44 25.60 -4.18
N ASP A 253 -0.65 26.63 -4.99
CA ASP A 253 -0.83 26.51 -6.45
C ASP A 253 0.30 25.64 -7.04
N ASP A 254 -0.04 24.77 -7.98
CA ASP A 254 0.87 23.82 -8.65
C ASP A 254 2.06 24.48 -9.37
N ASP A 255 2.11 25.82 -9.44
CA ASP A 255 3.16 26.61 -10.12
C ASP A 255 4.25 27.14 -9.17
N GLU A 256 4.19 26.88 -7.86
CA GLU A 256 5.23 27.37 -6.94
C GLU A 256 6.45 26.43 -6.95
N VAL A 257 7.55 26.92 -7.51
CA VAL A 257 8.85 26.22 -7.50
C VAL A 257 9.31 26.05 -6.05
N LEU A 258 9.19 24.82 -5.55
CA LEU A 258 9.68 24.47 -4.20
C LEU A 258 11.19 24.67 -4.13
N THR A 259 11.68 25.21 -3.03
CA THR A 259 13.10 25.17 -2.72
C THR A 259 13.55 23.72 -2.54
N ILE A 260 14.84 23.44 -2.73
CA ILE A 260 15.43 22.11 -2.52
C ILE A 260 15.14 21.62 -1.09
N GLU A 261 15.13 22.51 -0.11
CA GLU A 261 14.83 22.19 1.29
C GLU A 261 13.36 21.79 1.48
N GLU A 262 12.41 22.46 0.85
CA GLU A 262 10.98 22.13 0.89
C GLU A 262 10.69 20.82 0.16
N ALA A 263 11.31 20.60 -1.01
CA ALA A 263 11.21 19.33 -1.74
C ALA A 263 11.78 18.17 -0.92
N SER A 264 12.91 18.36 -0.24
CA SER A 264 13.53 17.35 0.64
C SER A 264 12.64 17.00 1.84
N ARG A 265 11.92 18.00 2.39
CA ARG A 265 10.95 17.76 3.48
C ARG A 265 9.74 16.96 3.02
N LYS A 266 9.24 17.18 1.79
CA LYS A 266 8.14 16.39 1.21
C LYS A 266 8.52 14.92 0.95
N LEU A 267 9.82 14.64 0.75
CA LEU A 267 10.34 13.28 0.48
C LEU A 267 10.70 12.51 1.75
N ARG A 268 10.44 13.03 2.94
CA ARG A 268 10.72 12.30 4.18
C ARG A 268 9.85 11.05 4.26
N SER A 269 10.50 9.93 4.57
CA SER A 269 9.81 8.66 4.77
C SER A 269 8.89 8.70 5.99
N PRO A 270 7.68 8.14 5.90
CA PRO A 270 6.81 7.98 7.06
C PRO A 270 7.50 7.22 8.20
N MET A 271 7.02 7.38 9.42
CA MET A 271 7.54 6.66 10.59
C MET A 271 7.60 5.15 10.37
N LEU A 272 6.59 4.56 9.71
CA LEU A 272 6.52 3.13 9.41
C LEU A 272 7.54 2.65 8.37
N SER A 273 8.13 3.54 7.60
CA SER A 273 9.20 3.20 6.65
C SER A 273 10.60 3.23 7.27
N PHE A 274 10.72 3.65 8.53
CA PHE A 274 11.96 3.51 9.26
C PHE A 274 12.27 2.04 9.52
N SER A 275 13.51 1.64 9.23
CA SER A 275 13.98 0.28 9.49
C SER A 275 15.35 0.33 10.16
N ASN A 276 15.52 -0.46 11.22
CA ASN A 276 16.86 -0.90 11.60
C ASN A 276 17.30 -1.90 10.54
N THR A 277 18.54 -1.79 10.10
CA THR A 277 19.06 -2.54 8.97
C THR A 277 20.03 -3.62 9.41
N ASP A 278 20.80 -3.33 10.44
CA ASP A 278 21.81 -4.24 10.95
C ASP A 278 22.13 -3.99 12.42
N MET A 279 22.84 -4.91 13.07
CA MET A 279 23.28 -4.81 14.46
C MET A 279 24.69 -5.32 14.64
N ALA A 280 25.52 -4.52 15.29
CA ALA A 280 26.84 -4.92 15.72
C ALA A 280 26.92 -4.93 17.26
N PHE A 281 27.69 -5.87 17.80
CA PHE A 281 27.87 -6.03 19.23
C PHE A 281 29.33 -5.90 19.61
N LYS A 282 29.60 -5.26 20.74
CA LYS A 282 30.91 -5.20 21.37
C LYS A 282 30.72 -5.18 22.89
N ASP A 283 31.17 -6.21 23.59
CA ASP A 283 30.97 -6.38 25.02
C ASP A 283 29.50 -6.24 25.40
N ASN A 284 29.13 -5.23 26.19
CA ASN A 284 27.76 -4.88 26.55
C ASN A 284 27.14 -3.80 25.65
N LEU A 285 27.79 -3.42 24.56
CA LEU A 285 27.25 -2.45 23.61
C LEU A 285 26.53 -3.12 22.45
N LEU A 286 25.41 -2.57 22.07
CA LEU A 286 24.67 -2.85 20.84
C LEU A 286 24.68 -1.58 20.00
N VAL A 287 25.15 -1.69 18.77
CA VAL A 287 24.99 -0.64 17.75
C VAL A 287 23.95 -1.11 16.76
N ALA A 288 22.88 -0.34 16.61
CA ALA A 288 21.81 -0.61 15.63
C ALA A 288 21.91 0.40 14.50
N GLY A 289 22.22 -0.08 13.30
CA GLY A 289 22.25 0.69 12.06
C GLY A 289 20.86 0.91 11.49
N SER A 290 20.70 1.97 10.72
CA SER A 290 19.43 2.31 10.04
C SER A 290 19.70 3.17 8.80
N TYR A 291 18.67 3.36 7.96
CA TYR A 291 18.75 4.26 6.79
C TYR A 291 19.10 5.71 7.14
N HIS A 292 18.98 6.11 8.41
CA HIS A 292 19.15 7.48 8.85
C HIS A 292 20.39 7.70 9.73
N GLY A 293 21.20 6.63 9.94
CA GLY A 293 22.37 6.64 10.81
C GLY A 293 22.43 5.43 11.72
N PHE A 294 22.89 5.59 12.96
CA PHE A 294 22.95 4.49 13.91
C PHE A 294 22.65 4.94 15.35
N ASN A 295 22.28 3.96 16.18
CA ASN A 295 22.03 4.16 17.60
C ASN A 295 22.93 3.24 18.42
N ILE A 296 23.49 3.77 19.51
CA ILE A 296 24.31 3.01 20.45
C ILE A 296 23.50 2.77 21.72
N TYR A 297 23.37 1.53 22.09
CA TYR A 297 22.72 1.08 23.33
C TYR A 297 23.73 0.36 24.22
N GLU A 298 23.53 0.52 25.51
CA GLU A 298 24.18 -0.31 26.52
C GLU A 298 23.20 -1.40 26.96
N LEU A 299 23.63 -2.65 26.91
CA LEU A 299 22.84 -3.80 27.35
C LEU A 299 23.03 -4.01 28.85
N HIS A 300 21.94 -3.95 29.60
CA HIS A 300 21.93 -4.33 31.02
C HIS A 300 21.99 -5.85 31.20
N VAL A 301 22.25 -6.29 32.44
CA VAL A 301 22.36 -7.72 32.78
C VAL A 301 21.06 -8.50 32.53
N ASP A 302 19.94 -7.84 32.47
CA ASP A 302 18.62 -8.40 32.15
C ASP A 302 18.36 -8.42 30.62
N GLY A 303 19.32 -7.94 29.82
CA GLY A 303 19.23 -7.85 28.37
C GLY A 303 18.44 -6.66 27.85
N ILE A 304 17.97 -5.76 28.72
CA ILE A 304 17.23 -4.56 28.29
C ILE A 304 18.22 -3.51 27.74
N PRO A 305 18.06 -3.08 26.45
CA PRO A 305 18.91 -2.06 25.88
C PRO A 305 18.56 -0.67 26.44
N ASN A 306 19.58 0.09 26.84
CA ASN A 306 19.46 1.49 27.23
C ASN A 306 20.11 2.36 26.16
N LEU A 307 19.33 3.25 25.52
CA LEU A 307 19.85 4.17 24.49
C LEU A 307 20.83 5.16 25.08
N ILE A 308 22.05 5.16 24.57
CA ILE A 308 23.14 6.09 24.99
C ILE A 308 23.28 7.24 24.02
N THR A 309 23.26 6.94 22.70
CA THR A 309 23.52 7.96 21.67
C THR A 309 22.81 7.61 20.38
N SER A 310 22.25 8.62 19.73
CA SER A 310 21.74 8.57 18.36
C SER A 310 22.62 9.41 17.46
N VAL A 311 23.12 8.82 16.37
CA VAL A 311 23.88 9.53 15.34
C VAL A 311 23.03 9.62 14.09
N VAL A 312 22.64 10.84 13.71
CA VAL A 312 21.86 11.09 12.49
C VAL A 312 22.84 11.37 11.36
N CYS A 313 22.90 10.45 10.40
CA CYS A 313 23.76 10.53 9.23
C CYS A 313 23.13 9.74 8.08
N PRO A 314 22.17 10.30 7.35
CA PRO A 314 21.43 9.61 6.30
C PRO A 314 22.33 9.14 5.17
N GLY A 315 21.97 8.04 4.54
CA GLY A 315 22.71 7.52 3.39
C GLY A 315 22.26 6.15 2.92
N GLY A 316 21.21 5.61 3.53
CA GLY A 316 20.68 4.29 3.20
C GLY A 316 21.51 3.15 3.78
N GLN A 317 20.99 1.96 3.71
CA GLN A 317 21.46 0.70 4.28
C GLN A 317 21.88 0.78 5.76
N GLY A 318 22.97 1.47 6.11
CA GLY A 318 23.39 1.63 7.50
C GLY A 318 23.85 0.32 8.14
N ASP A 319 24.35 -0.64 7.35
CA ASP A 319 25.02 -1.84 7.80
C ASP A 319 26.23 -1.44 8.66
N VAL A 320 26.40 -2.05 9.83
CA VAL A 320 27.39 -1.63 10.83
C VAL A 320 28.29 -2.76 11.29
N SER A 321 29.57 -2.46 11.49
CA SER A 321 30.54 -3.34 12.15
C SER A 321 31.36 -2.60 13.17
N VAL A 322 31.77 -3.29 14.25
CA VAL A 322 32.59 -2.71 15.30
C VAL A 322 33.85 -3.53 15.52
N VAL A 323 35.02 -2.89 15.45
CA VAL A 323 36.32 -3.50 15.74
C VAL A 323 37.09 -2.59 16.70
N GLY A 324 37.27 -3.02 17.93
CA GLY A 324 37.82 -2.16 18.97
C GLY A 324 36.94 -0.91 19.14
N ASP A 325 37.54 0.25 18.99
CA ASP A 325 36.84 1.54 19.08
C ASP A 325 36.47 2.13 17.70
N ILE A 326 36.63 1.34 16.64
CA ILE A 326 36.26 1.74 15.28
C ILE A 326 34.91 1.12 14.92
N LEU A 327 33.96 1.97 14.52
CA LEU A 327 32.69 1.61 13.91
C LEU A 327 32.73 1.93 12.42
N ILE A 328 32.31 0.98 11.61
CA ILE A 328 32.20 1.11 10.15
C ILE A 328 30.71 1.11 9.80
N MET A 329 30.28 2.02 8.93
CA MET A 329 28.89 2.13 8.49
C MET A 329 28.78 2.20 6.96
N SER A 330 27.94 1.38 6.38
CA SER A 330 27.62 1.35 4.94
C SER A 330 26.72 2.52 4.51
N VAL A 331 27.02 3.08 3.33
CA VAL A 331 26.23 4.14 2.69
C VAL A 331 26.04 3.83 1.20
N GLU A 332 24.82 3.66 0.75
CA GLU A 332 24.55 3.33 -0.65
C GLU A 332 23.64 4.32 -1.38
N GLU A 333 22.75 4.99 -0.67
CA GLU A 333 21.77 5.87 -1.31
C GLU A 333 22.42 7.10 -1.95
N THR A 334 21.85 7.51 -3.10
CA THR A 334 22.34 8.65 -3.88
C THR A 334 22.19 9.99 -3.16
N ARG A 335 21.36 10.06 -2.12
CA ARG A 335 21.16 11.25 -1.28
C ARG A 335 22.18 11.40 -0.14
N GLY A 336 23.05 10.40 0.08
CA GLY A 336 24.09 10.47 1.11
C GLY A 336 25.05 11.64 0.85
N ARG A 337 25.38 12.40 1.90
CA ARG A 337 26.26 13.57 1.85
C ARG A 337 27.54 13.32 2.63
N VAL A 338 28.64 13.92 2.20
CA VAL A 338 29.95 13.85 2.90
C VAL A 338 29.84 14.34 4.35
N ASP A 339 29.00 15.36 4.60
CA ASP A 339 28.82 16.03 5.88
C ASP A 339 27.67 15.48 6.74
N CYS A 340 27.04 14.36 6.34
CA CYS A 340 25.81 13.81 6.96
C CYS A 340 24.61 14.80 6.91
N GLY A 341 24.61 15.77 6.02
CA GLY A 341 23.53 16.75 5.87
C GLY A 341 22.19 16.09 5.50
N LEU A 342 21.09 16.74 5.88
CA LEU A 342 19.73 16.24 5.67
C LEU A 342 19.13 16.69 4.34
N ASP A 343 19.75 17.63 3.64
CA ASP A 343 19.23 18.22 2.41
C ASP A 343 19.30 17.28 1.20
N GLY A 344 20.04 16.17 1.36
CA GLY A 344 20.28 15.26 0.26
C GLY A 344 21.22 15.83 -0.79
N VAL A 345 21.26 15.23 -1.96
CA VAL A 345 22.05 15.66 -3.13
C VAL A 345 21.18 15.53 -4.37
N GLY A 346 21.23 16.51 -5.27
CA GLY A 346 20.51 16.50 -6.53
C GLY A 346 20.89 15.32 -7.46
N PRO A 347 20.19 15.15 -8.60
CA PRO A 347 20.44 14.03 -9.52
C PRO A 347 21.80 14.12 -10.23
N ASP A 348 22.33 15.31 -10.42
CA ASP A 348 23.58 15.56 -11.14
C ASP A 348 24.81 15.14 -10.32
N ALA A 349 25.97 14.99 -11.00
CA ALA A 349 27.23 14.75 -10.34
C ALA A 349 27.53 15.85 -9.31
N SER A 350 27.94 15.46 -8.11
CA SER A 350 28.14 16.39 -7.01
C SER A 350 29.28 15.97 -6.10
N PRO A 351 30.20 16.88 -5.76
CA PRO A 351 31.28 16.63 -4.80
C PRO A 351 30.76 16.44 -3.36
N GLU A 352 29.50 16.81 -3.09
CA GLU A 352 28.87 16.62 -1.79
C GLU A 352 28.33 15.21 -1.60
N ARG A 353 28.14 14.45 -2.70
CA ARG A 353 27.61 13.10 -2.64
C ARG A 353 28.61 12.14 -2.01
N PHE A 354 28.11 11.36 -1.09
CA PHE A 354 28.87 10.29 -0.45
C PHE A 354 28.17 8.92 -0.66
N ARG A 355 28.94 7.96 -1.14
CA ARG A 355 28.56 6.55 -1.22
C ARG A 355 29.79 5.70 -0.98
N GLY A 356 29.70 4.71 -0.07
CA GLY A 356 30.82 3.88 0.36
C GLY A 356 30.72 3.53 1.84
N ILE A 357 31.82 3.52 2.56
CA ILE A 357 31.84 3.28 4.01
C ILE A 357 32.28 4.52 4.78
N ARG A 358 31.62 4.78 5.91
CA ARG A 358 32.02 5.78 6.91
C ARG A 358 32.69 5.09 8.07
N ILE A 359 33.65 5.76 8.66
CA ILE A 359 34.44 5.24 9.77
C ILE A 359 34.32 6.19 10.94
N PHE A 360 33.85 5.69 12.06
CA PHE A 360 33.66 6.46 13.28
C PHE A 360 34.56 5.95 14.40
N ASP A 361 35.11 6.86 15.18
CA ASP A 361 35.70 6.60 16.49
C ASP A 361 34.57 6.61 17.53
N ILE A 362 34.36 5.49 18.19
CA ILE A 362 33.38 5.29 19.27
C ILE A 362 34.05 5.06 20.63
N SER A 363 35.33 5.40 20.80
CA SER A 363 36.01 5.38 22.10
C SER A 363 35.25 6.18 23.17
N ASN A 364 34.58 7.26 22.73
CA ASN A 364 33.59 7.95 23.51
C ASN A 364 32.19 7.69 22.93
N ILE A 365 31.51 6.66 23.41
CA ILE A 365 30.17 6.25 22.94
C ILE A 365 29.09 7.34 23.06
N LYS A 366 29.29 8.37 23.91
CA LYS A 366 28.36 9.50 24.04
C LYS A 366 28.63 10.61 22.99
N ARG A 367 29.77 10.57 22.31
CA ARG A 367 30.16 11.54 21.29
C ARG A 367 30.95 10.85 20.17
N PRO A 368 30.34 9.92 19.40
CA PRO A 368 30.97 9.34 18.24
C PRO A 368 31.48 10.42 17.29
N LYS A 369 32.63 10.18 16.67
CA LYS A 369 33.24 11.10 15.74
C LYS A 369 33.55 10.37 14.43
N GLN A 370 33.09 10.91 13.30
CA GLN A 370 33.54 10.42 11.99
C GLN A 370 35.05 10.81 11.83
N VAL A 371 35.88 9.79 11.63
CA VAL A 371 37.34 9.90 11.56
C VAL A 371 37.91 9.48 10.22
N GLY A 372 37.09 8.86 9.37
CA GLY A 372 37.47 8.46 8.03
C GLY A 372 36.27 8.16 7.17
N ALA A 373 36.51 8.04 5.87
CA ALA A 373 35.50 7.64 4.90
C ALA A 373 36.19 7.13 3.63
N VAL A 374 35.62 6.11 3.00
CA VAL A 374 36.09 5.61 1.70
C VAL A 374 34.90 5.64 0.74
N GLN A 375 35.04 6.41 -0.34
CA GLN A 375 34.07 6.48 -1.40
C GLN A 375 34.26 5.30 -2.38
N THR A 376 33.19 4.76 -2.87
CA THR A 376 33.19 3.63 -3.83
C THR A 376 32.29 3.94 -5.02
N CYS A 377 32.52 3.26 -6.12
CA CYS A 377 31.80 3.51 -7.37
C CYS A 377 30.32 3.14 -7.29
N ARG A 378 29.95 2.19 -6.44
CA ARG A 378 28.58 1.66 -6.34
C ARG A 378 27.96 1.81 -4.95
N GLY A 379 28.62 2.52 -4.06
CA GLY A 379 28.24 2.62 -2.66
C GLY A 379 28.59 1.35 -1.87
N SER A 380 28.02 1.24 -0.70
CA SER A 380 28.09 0.09 0.18
C SER A 380 26.69 -0.36 0.55
N HIS A 381 26.22 -1.46 -0.03
CA HIS A 381 24.98 -2.11 0.38
C HIS A 381 25.22 -2.85 1.69
N THR A 382 26.29 -3.61 1.73
CA THR A 382 26.78 -4.30 2.91
C THR A 382 28.31 -4.41 2.85
N HIS A 383 28.92 -4.55 4.00
CA HIS A 383 30.34 -4.82 4.10
C HIS A 383 30.59 -5.96 5.07
N SER A 384 31.77 -6.56 4.96
CA SER A 384 32.22 -7.60 5.89
C SER A 384 33.62 -7.28 6.38
N VAL A 385 33.79 -7.25 7.68
CA VAL A 385 35.13 -7.21 8.28
C VAL A 385 35.75 -8.64 8.18
N VAL A 386 36.74 -8.77 7.32
CA VAL A 386 37.39 -10.09 7.08
C VAL A 386 38.62 -10.31 7.92
N ALA A 387 39.25 -9.23 8.39
CA ALA A 387 40.36 -9.29 9.36
C ALA A 387 40.45 -7.98 10.14
N GLY A 388 40.83 -8.05 11.42
CA GLY A 388 41.10 -6.86 12.24
C GLY A 388 40.96 -7.10 13.74
N PRO A 389 41.85 -6.50 14.55
CA PRO A 389 43.11 -5.87 14.16
C PRO A 389 44.11 -6.86 13.61
N THR A 390 44.76 -6.53 12.50
CA THR A 390 45.87 -7.30 11.94
C THR A 390 47.18 -7.03 12.71
N ALA A 391 48.26 -7.77 12.42
CA ALA A 391 49.55 -7.56 13.07
C ALA A 391 50.14 -6.16 12.84
N ASP A 392 49.80 -5.51 11.72
CA ASP A 392 50.19 -4.16 11.38
C ASP A 392 49.11 -3.13 11.72
N ASN A 393 48.18 -3.47 12.63
CA ASN A 393 47.18 -2.61 13.22
C ASN A 393 46.20 -2.03 12.18
N LYS A 394 45.72 -2.85 11.27
CA LYS A 394 44.73 -2.51 10.27
C LYS A 394 43.44 -3.33 10.42
N ILE A 395 42.37 -2.84 9.85
CA ILE A 395 41.13 -3.58 9.59
C ILE A 395 40.99 -3.77 8.09
N ILE A 396 40.67 -4.98 7.67
CA ILE A 396 40.41 -5.32 6.26
C ILE A 396 38.92 -5.51 6.08
N VAL A 397 38.34 -4.77 5.16
CA VAL A 397 36.89 -4.77 4.85
C VAL A 397 36.68 -5.15 3.39
N TYR A 398 35.76 -6.08 3.16
CA TYR A 398 35.22 -6.34 1.83
C TYR A 398 33.89 -5.61 1.70
N ASN A 399 33.83 -4.75 0.69
CA ASN A 399 32.66 -3.92 0.42
C ASN A 399 31.99 -4.35 -0.88
N SER A 400 30.65 -4.39 -0.86
CA SER A 400 29.82 -4.69 -2.02
C SER A 400 28.70 -3.68 -2.13
N GLY A 401 28.66 -2.96 -3.26
CA GLY A 401 27.60 -2.00 -3.57
C GLY A 401 26.65 -2.54 -4.65
N THR A 402 25.37 -2.23 -4.53
CA THR A 402 24.32 -2.59 -5.52
C THR A 402 23.84 -1.37 -6.31
N GLY A 403 24.21 -0.16 -5.89
CA GLY A 403 23.81 1.07 -6.55
C GLY A 403 24.31 1.17 -8.00
N ARG A 404 23.76 2.12 -8.74
CA ARG A 404 24.29 2.46 -10.07
C ARG A 404 25.73 2.94 -9.96
N VAL A 405 26.55 2.60 -10.96
CA VAL A 405 27.91 3.13 -11.03
C VAL A 405 27.83 4.65 -11.14
N ARG A 406 28.66 5.33 -10.37
CA ARG A 406 28.80 6.80 -10.39
C ARG A 406 29.43 7.23 -11.72
N GLU A 407 29.11 8.43 -12.15
CA GLU A 407 29.77 9.04 -13.31
C GLU A 407 31.23 9.35 -12.97
N GLU A 408 32.10 9.27 -13.98
CA GLU A 408 33.55 9.48 -13.81
C GLU A 408 33.91 10.90 -13.34
N ASP A 409 33.07 11.89 -13.69
CA ASP A 409 33.22 13.28 -13.23
C ASP A 409 32.79 13.49 -11.78
N GLU A 410 32.04 12.56 -11.19
CA GLU A 410 31.70 12.58 -9.77
C GLU A 410 32.76 11.85 -8.92
N LEU A 411 33.27 10.71 -9.42
CA LEU A 411 34.31 9.96 -8.75
C LEU A 411 35.22 9.29 -9.80
N ASP A 412 36.45 9.79 -9.88
CA ASP A 412 37.45 9.32 -10.83
C ASP A 412 37.67 7.79 -10.75
N GLY A 413 37.78 7.16 -11.92
CA GLY A 413 37.96 5.72 -12.07
C GLY A 413 36.69 4.89 -11.97
N CYS A 414 35.51 5.48 -11.82
CA CYS A 414 34.24 4.75 -11.84
C CYS A 414 33.78 4.49 -13.27
N ILE A 415 33.92 3.26 -13.72
CA ILE A 415 33.56 2.84 -15.08
C ILE A 415 32.38 1.87 -15.01
N GLY A 416 31.32 2.20 -15.74
CA GLY A 416 30.16 1.34 -15.92
C GLY A 416 30.43 0.18 -16.88
N ASN A 417 29.38 -0.41 -17.39
CA ASN A 417 29.50 -1.50 -18.37
C ASN A 417 29.74 -0.93 -19.77
N ILE A 418 31.00 -0.80 -20.15
CA ILE A 418 31.41 -0.39 -21.50
C ILE A 418 31.96 -1.64 -22.20
N ALA A 419 31.42 -1.97 -23.37
CA ALA A 419 31.82 -3.15 -24.13
C ALA A 419 33.33 -3.14 -24.40
N GLY A 420 34.04 -4.19 -24.00
CA GLY A 420 35.49 -4.33 -24.15
C GLY A 420 36.34 -3.64 -23.06
N ASP A 421 35.72 -2.92 -22.11
CA ASP A 421 36.43 -2.34 -20.98
C ASP A 421 36.36 -3.27 -19.77
N THR A 422 37.51 -3.83 -19.40
CA THR A 422 37.63 -4.76 -18.27
C THR A 422 37.73 -4.04 -16.92
N ARG A 423 37.75 -2.72 -16.84
CA ARG A 423 37.85 -1.94 -15.60
C ARG A 423 36.49 -1.66 -14.94
N THR A 424 35.39 -2.22 -15.46
CA THR A 424 34.04 -1.99 -14.92
C THR A 424 33.97 -2.18 -13.41
N ALA A 425 33.18 -1.34 -12.75
CA ALA A 425 32.85 -1.49 -11.32
C ALA A 425 31.77 -2.55 -11.05
N TYR A 426 31.23 -3.19 -12.09
CA TYR A 426 30.30 -4.32 -11.90
C TYR A 426 31.04 -5.59 -11.54
N PHE A 427 30.41 -6.42 -10.71
CA PHE A 427 30.93 -7.72 -10.23
C PHE A 427 32.26 -7.62 -9.49
N SER A 428 32.60 -6.46 -8.92
CA SER A 428 33.80 -6.25 -8.11
C SER A 428 33.46 -6.21 -6.62
N ILE A 429 34.44 -6.57 -5.82
CA ILE A 429 34.47 -6.37 -4.38
C ILE A 429 35.57 -5.34 -4.09
N ASP A 430 35.23 -4.23 -3.43
CA ASP A 430 36.25 -3.28 -2.98
C ASP A 430 36.92 -3.83 -1.72
N VAL A 431 38.21 -4.10 -1.78
CA VAL A 431 39.02 -4.47 -0.62
C VAL A 431 39.58 -3.21 -0.01
N ILE A 432 39.11 -2.89 1.20
CA ILE A 432 39.43 -1.63 1.89
C ILE A 432 40.35 -1.93 3.08
N GLU A 433 41.46 -1.21 3.17
CA GLU A 433 42.29 -1.18 4.36
C GLU A 433 42.00 0.06 5.20
N ILE A 434 41.77 -0.16 6.51
CA ILE A 434 41.55 0.89 7.49
C ILE A 434 42.67 0.83 8.52
N PRO A 435 43.65 1.74 8.48
CA PRO A 435 44.65 1.89 9.56
C PRO A 435 43.99 2.37 10.84
N ILE A 436 44.05 1.58 11.93
CA ILE A 436 43.36 1.92 13.19
C ILE A 436 43.88 3.21 13.81
N ASN A 437 45.17 3.48 13.68
CA ASN A 437 45.80 4.70 14.24
C ASN A 437 45.60 5.95 13.38
N ASP A 438 45.20 5.77 12.11
CA ASP A 438 44.94 6.89 11.18
C ASP A 438 43.81 6.50 10.20
N PRO A 439 42.55 6.38 10.67
CA PRO A 439 41.43 5.98 9.81
C PRO A 439 41.15 6.94 8.65
N ALA A 440 41.67 8.18 8.72
CA ALA A 440 41.53 9.12 7.61
C ALA A 440 42.33 8.71 6.37
N SER A 441 43.36 7.87 6.53
CA SER A 441 44.18 7.35 5.43
C SER A 441 43.64 6.02 4.85
N SER A 442 42.39 5.66 5.15
CA SER A 442 41.76 4.44 4.61
C SER A 442 41.63 4.50 3.09
N ILE A 443 41.94 3.39 2.42
CA ILE A 443 41.94 3.30 0.96
C ILE A 443 41.41 1.97 0.45
N ILE A 444 40.95 1.95 -0.80
CA ILE A 444 40.72 0.73 -1.57
C ILE A 444 42.09 0.23 -2.08
N VAL A 445 42.50 -0.96 -1.69
CA VAL A 445 43.78 -1.57 -2.10
C VAL A 445 43.66 -2.49 -3.28
N SER A 446 42.48 -3.04 -3.54
CA SER A 446 42.18 -3.84 -4.73
C SER A 446 40.67 -3.96 -4.96
N CYS A 447 40.31 -4.24 -6.21
CA CYS A 447 38.92 -4.48 -6.64
C CYS A 447 38.84 -5.79 -7.44
N PRO A 448 39.02 -6.94 -6.78
CA PRO A 448 38.90 -8.23 -7.47
C PRO A 448 37.50 -8.40 -8.03
N ARG A 449 37.41 -8.91 -9.25
CA ARG A 449 36.16 -9.27 -9.87
C ARG A 449 35.78 -10.69 -9.52
N VAL A 450 34.49 -10.84 -9.20
CA VAL A 450 33.89 -12.10 -8.85
C VAL A 450 32.77 -12.35 -9.83
N PHE A 451 32.71 -13.55 -10.41
CA PHE A 451 31.71 -13.95 -11.42
C PHE A 451 31.77 -13.15 -12.74
N ALA A 452 32.90 -12.54 -13.07
CA ALA A 452 33.14 -11.92 -14.35
C ALA A 452 34.12 -12.78 -15.17
N ASP A 453 33.73 -13.13 -16.37
CA ASP A 453 34.65 -13.75 -17.32
C ASP A 453 35.58 -12.70 -17.90
N ASN A 454 36.83 -13.05 -18.09
CA ASN A 454 37.85 -12.18 -18.69
C ASN A 454 37.94 -12.33 -20.22
N ASP A 455 37.00 -13.08 -20.84
CA ASP A 455 36.94 -13.37 -22.26
C ASP A 455 36.04 -12.43 -23.04
#